data_f0e24729ffd21c5efcaa6908f532c678
#
_entry.id   f0e24729ffd21c5efcaa6908f532c678
#
_cell.length_a   1.000
_cell.length_b   1.000
_cell.length_c   1.000
_cell.angle_alpha   90.00
_cell.angle_beta   90.00
_cell.angle_gamma   90.00
#
_symmetry.space_group_name_H-M   'P 1'
#
loop_
_entity.id
_entity.type
_entity.pdbx_description
1 polymer ?
#
loop_
_entity_poly.entity_id
_entity_poly.type
_entity_poly.pdbx_seq_one_letter_code
_entity_poly.pdbx_strand_id
1 'polypeptide(L)' 'MKDYIEERAVAIANYIIDHNATVRQTAKSFGISKSTVHTEVIKQNG' A
#
# COMPACT_ATOMS: atom_id res chain seq x y z
N MET A 1 -7.96 -0.91 -19.63
CA MET A 1 -8.50 -1.59 -18.48
C MET A 1 -7.65 -1.35 -17.25
N LYS A 2 -8.27 -0.97 -16.15
CA LYS A 2 -7.52 -0.67 -14.96
C LYS A 2 -7.13 -1.93 -14.21
N ASP A 3 -5.90 -1.94 -13.73
CA ASP A 3 -5.39 -3.03 -12.94
C ASP A 3 -5.70 -2.73 -11.47
N TYR A 4 -6.50 -3.59 -10.84
CA TYR A 4 -6.88 -3.35 -9.45
C TYR A 4 -5.67 -3.41 -8.51
N ILE A 5 -4.61 -4.11 -8.92
CA ILE A 5 -3.37 -4.14 -8.14
C ILE A 5 -2.73 -2.75 -8.11
N GLU A 6 -2.76 -2.06 -9.25
CA GLU A 6 -2.23 -0.72 -9.33
C GLU A 6 -3.04 0.25 -8.48
N GLU A 7 -4.35 0.12 -8.52
CA GLU A 7 -5.22 0.96 -7.70
C GLU A 7 -4.96 0.73 -6.22
N ARG A 8 -4.74 -0.51 -5.84
CA ARG A 8 -4.45 -0.81 -4.44
C ARG A 8 -3.13 -0.22 -4.01
N ALA A 9 -2.13 -0.28 -4.88
CA ALA A 9 -0.82 0.30 -4.57
C ALA A 9 -0.93 1.80 -4.32
N VAL A 10 -1.72 2.48 -5.14
CA VAL A 10 -1.94 3.92 -4.97
C VAL A 10 -2.67 4.19 -3.66
N ALA A 11 -3.69 3.39 -3.36
CA ALA A 11 -4.46 3.56 -2.12
C ALA A 11 -3.57 3.37 -0.90
N ILE A 12 -2.69 2.37 -0.94
CA ILE A 12 -1.77 2.11 0.16
C ILE A 12 -0.82 3.29 0.35
N ALA A 13 -0.26 3.79 -0.74
CA ALA A 13 0.67 4.92 -0.66
C ALA A 13 -0.03 6.15 -0.10
N ASN A 14 -1.23 6.43 -0.56
CA ASN A 14 -2.00 7.57 -0.07
C ASN A 14 -2.33 7.43 1.41
N TYR A 15 -2.67 6.22 1.84
CA TYR A 15 -2.96 5.97 3.24
C TYR A 15 -1.75 6.28 4.11
N ILE A 16 -0.58 5.80 3.70
CA ILE A 16 0.64 6.03 4.47
C ILE A 16 0.93 7.52 4.60
N ILE A 17 0.76 8.26 3.53
CA ILE A 17 1.04 9.69 3.53
C ILE A 17 0.01 10.44 4.36
N ASP A 18 -1.27 10.15 4.14
CA ASP A 18 -2.34 10.89 4.80
C ASP A 18 -2.35 10.69 6.32
N HIS A 19 -2.03 9.48 6.75
CA HIS A 19 -2.10 9.12 8.17
C HIS A 19 -0.72 9.04 8.82
N ASN A 20 0.33 9.28 8.05
CA ASN A 20 1.70 9.12 8.54
C ASN A 20 1.85 7.74 9.19
N ALA A 21 1.30 6.74 8.53
CA ALA A 21 1.22 5.39 9.08
C ALA A 21 2.46 4.58 8.76
N THR A 22 2.72 3.58 9.60
CA THR A 22 3.79 2.63 9.33
C THR A 22 3.29 1.55 8.37
N VAL A 23 4.25 0.79 7.82
CA VAL A 23 3.90 -0.34 6.96
C VAL A 23 3.01 -1.33 7.72
N ARG A 24 3.33 -1.56 8.99
CA ARG A 24 2.55 -2.47 9.82
C ARG A 24 1.12 -1.99 10.00
N GLN A 25 0.95 -0.72 10.30
CA GLN A 25 -0.38 -0.15 10.47
C GLN A 25 -1.18 -0.22 9.18
N THR A 26 -0.53 0.09 8.08
CA THR A 26 -1.18 0.06 6.77
C THR A 26 -1.62 -1.35 6.43
N ALA A 27 -0.76 -2.33 6.66
CA ALA A 27 -1.11 -3.72 6.37
C ALA A 27 -2.33 -4.15 7.17
N LYS A 28 -2.38 -3.75 8.43
CA LYS A 28 -3.50 -4.09 9.30
C LYS A 28 -4.79 -3.43 8.81
N SER A 29 -4.70 -2.17 8.42
CA SER A 29 -5.87 -1.44 7.92
C SER A 29 -6.43 -2.05 6.65
N PHE A 30 -5.56 -2.53 5.78
CA PHE A 30 -5.99 -3.10 4.50
C PHE A 30 -6.27 -4.59 4.59
N GLY A 31 -5.96 -5.23 5.73
CA GLY A 31 -6.18 -6.66 5.89
C GLY A 31 -5.25 -7.50 5.05
N ILE A 32 -4.04 -7.04 4.83
CA ILE A 32 -3.04 -7.75 4.03
C ILE A 32 -1.76 -7.89 4.84
N SER A 33 -0.80 -8.65 4.29
CA SER A 33 0.45 -8.87 4.99
C SER A 33 1.38 -7.67 4.84
N LYS A 34 2.29 -7.54 5.79
CA LYS A 34 3.29 -6.48 5.77
C LYS A 34 4.16 -6.59 4.52
N SER A 35 4.47 -7.81 4.11
CA SER A 35 5.27 -8.03 2.91
C SER A 35 4.57 -7.49 1.68
N THR A 36 3.26 -7.67 1.61
CA THR A 36 2.48 -7.18 0.49
C THR A 36 2.55 -5.65 0.40
N VAL A 37 2.41 -4.98 1.54
CA VAL A 37 2.51 -3.52 1.56
C VAL A 37 3.87 -3.06 1.08
N HIS A 38 4.91 -3.71 1.56
CA HIS A 38 6.27 -3.35 1.18
C HIS A 38 6.50 -3.52 -0.31
N THR A 39 6.01 -4.62 -0.87
CA THR A 39 6.15 -4.89 -2.29
C THR A 39 5.40 -3.86 -3.13
N GLU A 40 4.20 -3.49 -2.72
CA GLU A 40 3.40 -2.52 -3.44
C GLU A 40 4.08 -1.15 -3.45
N VAL A 41 4.65 -0.75 -2.31
CA VAL A 41 5.32 0.53 -2.23
C VAL A 41 6.56 0.57 -3.12
N ILE A 42 7.32 -0.52 -3.15
CA ILE A 42 8.50 -0.61 -4.00
C ILE A 42 8.10 -0.51 -5.47
N LYS A 43 7.04 -1.20 -5.85
CA LYS A 43 6.54 -1.15 -7.22
C LYS A 43 6.13 0.26 -7.61
N GLN A 44 5.51 0.97 -6.69
CA GLN A 44 5.06 2.33 -6.95
C GLN A 44 6.25 3.24 -7.24
N ASN A 45 7.35 3.00 -6.56
CA ASN A 45 8.57 3.79 -6.72
C ASN A 45 9.38 3.40 -7.94
N GLY A 46 9.18 2.21 -8.42
CA GLY A 46 9.91 1.72 -9.57
C GLY A 46 9.33 2.27 -10.85
#